data_7428e80c79e196c6a4e54403613369c5
#
_entry.id   7428e80c79e196c6a4e54403613369c5
#
_cell.length_a   1.000
_cell.length_b   1.000
_cell.length_c   1.000
_cell.angle_alpha   90.00
_cell.angle_beta   90.00
_cell.angle_gamma   90.00
#
_symmetry.space_group_name_H-M   'P 1'
#
loop_
_entity.id
_entity.type
_entity.pdbx_description
1 polymer ?
#
loop_
_entity_poly.entity_id
_entity_poly.type
_entity_poly.pdbx_seq_one_letter_code
_entity_poly.pdbx_strand_id
1 'polypeptide(L)'
;MFNGMKIGVGITGSFCSLSNCLRFLKELKKYPVDIYVFISDQVNSCDTRFFKANQLIIEVEKIIEKKVICSVVEAEIFGPQIPLDLMVVYPCSANTLAKMAHGINDNAVTMAVKSTLRNQHNIVLG
;
A
#
# COMPACT_ATOMS: atom_id res chain seq x y z
N MET A 1 8.37 15.32 13.74
CA MET A 1 9.06 14.46 12.79
C MET A 1 8.13 13.96 11.69
N PHE A 2 6.92 13.50 12.03
CA PHE A 2 6.01 12.95 11.03
C PHE A 2 4.90 13.91 10.59
N ASN A 3 4.94 15.17 11.03
CA ASN A 3 3.88 16.14 10.72
C ASN A 3 3.76 16.36 9.22
N GLY A 4 2.57 16.10 8.68
CA GLY A 4 2.26 16.32 7.27
C GLY A 4 2.92 15.35 6.30
N MET A 5 3.63 14.32 6.82
CA MET A 5 4.25 13.31 5.98
C MET A 5 3.19 12.46 5.28
N LYS A 6 3.37 12.23 4.00
CA LYS A 6 2.48 11.35 3.21
C LYS A 6 3.12 9.99 3.08
N ILE A 7 2.46 8.99 3.65
CA ILE A 7 2.97 7.61 3.68
C ILE A 7 2.04 6.71 2.88
N GLY A 8 2.60 6.03 1.89
CA GLY A 8 1.89 4.99 1.17
C GLY A 8 2.15 3.63 1.80
N VAL A 9 1.11 2.83 1.95
CA VAL A 9 1.22 1.46 2.44
C VAL A 9 0.67 0.53 1.37
N GLY A 10 1.51 -0.34 0.84
CA GLY A 10 1.12 -1.32 -0.17
C GLY A 10 0.86 -2.67 0.46
N ILE A 11 -0.32 -3.22 0.22
CA ILE A 11 -0.72 -4.53 0.73
C ILE A 11 -0.72 -5.51 -0.43
N THR A 12 0.08 -6.57 -0.34
CA THR A 12 0.17 -7.59 -1.38
C THR A 12 -0.27 -8.95 -0.87
N GLY A 13 -0.15 -9.98 -1.67
CA GLY A 13 -0.83 -11.25 -1.50
C GLY A 13 -0.35 -12.18 -0.38
N SER A 14 0.40 -11.71 0.59
CA SER A 14 0.82 -12.54 1.73
C SER A 14 -0.26 -12.55 2.81
N PHE A 15 -1.26 -13.39 2.62
CA PHE A 15 -2.49 -13.35 3.41
C PHE A 15 -2.30 -13.61 4.91
N CYS A 16 -1.29 -14.39 5.29
CA CYS A 16 -1.03 -14.71 6.69
C CYS A 16 -0.69 -13.46 7.52
N SER A 17 -0.24 -12.40 6.89
CA SER A 17 0.20 -11.18 7.56
C SER A 17 -0.82 -10.04 7.52
N LEU A 18 -2.03 -10.27 6.96
CA LEU A 18 -3.00 -9.19 6.78
C LEU A 18 -3.50 -8.61 8.11
N SER A 19 -3.73 -9.45 9.13
CA SER A 19 -4.14 -8.93 10.45
C SER A 19 -3.05 -8.09 11.08
N ASN A 20 -1.77 -8.45 10.88
CA ASN A 20 -0.66 -7.63 11.33
C ASN A 20 -0.59 -6.31 10.60
N CYS A 21 -0.93 -6.31 9.31
CA CYS A 21 -1.00 -5.09 8.51
C CYS A 21 -2.06 -4.13 9.07
N LEU A 22 -3.24 -4.64 9.43
CA LEU A 22 -4.28 -3.81 10.04
C LEU A 22 -3.81 -3.21 11.36
N ARG A 23 -3.11 -3.99 12.17
CA ARG A 23 -2.53 -3.49 13.43
C ARG A 23 -1.50 -2.40 13.16
N PHE A 24 -0.65 -2.59 12.16
CA PHE A 24 0.33 -1.59 11.75
C PHE A 24 -0.35 -0.28 11.34
N LEU A 25 -1.41 -0.35 10.55
CA LEU A 25 -2.15 0.85 10.14
C LEU A 25 -2.75 1.58 11.34
N LYS A 26 -3.31 0.86 12.32
CA LYS A 26 -3.85 1.46 13.53
C LYS A 26 -2.77 2.18 14.33
N GLU A 27 -1.59 1.57 14.44
CA GLU A 27 -0.47 2.20 15.12
C GLU A 27 0.01 3.46 14.38
N LEU A 28 0.13 3.37 13.06
CA LEU A 28 0.58 4.49 12.24
C LEU A 28 -0.39 5.67 12.32
N LYS A 29 -1.69 5.37 12.43
CA LYS A 29 -2.73 6.40 12.52
C LYS A 29 -2.64 7.26 13.78
N LYS A 30 -1.90 6.82 14.79
CA LYS A 30 -1.65 7.60 16.02
C LYS A 30 -0.76 8.81 15.78
N TYR A 31 -0.06 8.86 14.66
CA TYR A 31 0.85 9.96 14.29
C TYR A 31 0.16 10.91 13.33
N PRO A 32 0.57 12.18 13.27
CA PRO A 32 -0.03 13.17 12.36
C PRO A 32 0.50 12.99 10.93
N VAL A 33 0.13 11.89 10.31
CA VAL A 33 0.56 11.54 8.96
C VAL A 33 -0.67 11.29 8.08
N ASP A 34 -0.50 11.52 6.77
CA ASP A 34 -1.51 11.15 5.77
C ASP A 34 -1.16 9.77 5.24
N ILE A 35 -2.08 8.82 5.40
CA ILE A 35 -1.88 7.44 5.00
C ILE A 35 -2.69 7.15 3.75
N TYR A 36 -2.02 6.63 2.72
CA TYR A 36 -2.65 6.16 1.49
C TYR A 36 -2.37 4.68 1.36
N VAL A 37 -3.41 3.87 1.14
CA VAL A 37 -3.26 2.42 1.03
C VAL A 37 -3.48 1.97 -0.40
N PHE A 38 -2.53 1.20 -0.90
CA PHE A 38 -2.54 0.63 -2.24
C PHE A 38 -2.68 -0.88 -2.11
N ILE A 39 -3.62 -1.46 -2.83
CA ILE A 39 -3.91 -2.89 -2.76
C ILE A 39 -3.66 -3.52 -4.12
N SER A 40 -2.88 -4.61 -4.13
CA SER A 40 -2.63 -5.34 -5.38
C SER A 40 -3.89 -6.08 -5.82
N ASP A 41 -3.97 -6.38 -7.11
CA ASP A 41 -5.13 -7.09 -7.67
C ASP A 41 -5.36 -8.44 -6.99
N GLN A 42 -4.29 -9.12 -6.61
CA GLN A 42 -4.39 -10.42 -5.97
C GLN A 42 -5.11 -10.33 -4.62
N VAL A 43 -4.81 -9.30 -3.83
CA VAL A 43 -5.49 -9.09 -2.54
C VAL A 43 -6.94 -8.66 -2.78
N ASN A 44 -7.17 -7.78 -3.76
CA ASN A 44 -8.50 -7.23 -4.03
C ASN A 44 -9.47 -8.27 -4.58
N SER A 45 -8.99 -9.25 -5.33
CA SER A 45 -9.83 -10.22 -6.04
C SER A 45 -9.97 -11.57 -5.35
N CYS A 46 -9.14 -11.87 -4.34
CA CYS A 46 -9.11 -13.19 -3.72
C CYS A 46 -9.64 -13.16 -2.30
N ASP A 47 -10.67 -13.98 -2.04
CA ASP A 47 -11.12 -14.25 -0.68
C ASP A 47 -10.22 -15.32 -0.06
N THR A 48 -10.00 -15.21 1.25
CA THR A 48 -9.23 -16.20 2.00
C THR A 48 -10.01 -16.64 3.24
N ARG A 49 -9.56 -17.73 3.87
CA ARG A 49 -10.15 -18.16 5.14
C ARG A 49 -9.84 -17.20 6.30
N PHE A 50 -8.85 -16.29 6.13
CA PHE A 50 -8.49 -15.33 7.17
C PHE A 50 -9.23 -14.02 7.00
N PHE A 51 -9.37 -13.55 5.77
CA PHE A 51 -10.09 -12.33 5.42
C PHE A 51 -10.68 -12.46 4.03
N LYS A 52 -11.90 -12.00 3.88
CA LYS A 52 -12.45 -11.76 2.55
C LYS A 52 -11.95 -10.41 2.05
N ALA A 53 -11.68 -10.31 0.76
CA ALA A 53 -11.14 -9.10 0.16
C ALA A 53 -11.98 -7.86 0.49
N ASN A 54 -13.30 -7.96 0.39
CA ASN A 54 -14.19 -6.85 0.70
C ASN A 54 -14.10 -6.43 2.17
N GLN A 55 -13.97 -7.40 3.07
CA GLN A 55 -13.87 -7.12 4.49
C GLN A 55 -12.56 -6.41 4.82
N LEU A 56 -11.47 -6.84 4.18
CA LEU A 56 -10.18 -6.17 4.33
C LEU A 56 -10.27 -4.71 3.89
N ILE A 57 -10.86 -4.44 2.74
CA ILE A 57 -11.01 -3.09 2.22
C ILE A 57 -11.83 -2.23 3.18
N ILE A 58 -12.94 -2.76 3.68
CA ILE A 58 -13.80 -2.04 4.64
C ILE A 58 -13.02 -1.67 5.89
N GLU A 59 -12.28 -2.63 6.47
CA GLU A 59 -11.51 -2.38 7.69
C GLU A 59 -10.40 -1.36 7.45
N VAL A 60 -9.69 -1.45 6.33
CA VAL A 60 -8.63 -0.50 5.99
C VAL A 60 -9.21 0.90 5.82
N GLU A 61 -10.31 1.03 5.09
CA GLU A 61 -10.92 2.34 4.84
C GLU A 61 -11.45 2.98 6.12
N LYS A 62 -11.91 2.19 7.08
CA LYS A 62 -12.29 2.70 8.41
C LYS A 62 -11.09 3.28 9.14
N ILE A 63 -9.94 2.62 9.05
CA ILE A 63 -8.74 3.04 9.77
C ILE A 63 -8.16 4.32 9.17
N ILE A 64 -8.01 4.37 7.86
CA ILE A 64 -7.34 5.51 7.19
C ILE A 64 -8.31 6.65 6.85
N GLU A 65 -9.61 6.41 6.92
CA GLU A 65 -10.66 7.38 6.59
C GLU A 65 -10.58 7.90 5.16
N LYS A 66 -10.13 7.04 4.25
CA LYS A 66 -10.00 7.31 2.81
C LYS A 66 -10.28 6.03 2.05
N LYS A 67 -10.54 6.16 0.76
CA LYS A 67 -10.67 4.99 -0.10
C LYS A 67 -9.31 4.40 -0.42
N VAL A 68 -9.24 3.07 -0.52
CA VAL A 68 -8.02 2.39 -0.96
C VAL A 68 -7.82 2.60 -2.47
N ILE A 69 -6.57 2.52 -2.90
CA ILE A 69 -6.20 2.64 -4.32
C ILE A 69 -5.95 1.24 -4.87
N CYS A 70 -6.76 0.82 -5.82
CA CYS A 70 -6.78 -0.55 -6.32
C CYS A 70 -6.27 -0.71 -7.75
N SER A 71 -6.08 0.37 -8.50
CA SER A 71 -5.70 0.29 -9.91
C SER A 71 -4.46 1.10 -10.21
N VAL A 72 -3.79 0.74 -11.31
CA VAL A 72 -2.64 1.49 -11.83
C VAL A 72 -3.04 2.93 -12.14
N VAL A 73 -4.20 3.10 -12.75
CA VAL A 73 -4.69 4.44 -13.14
C VAL A 73 -4.87 5.33 -11.92
N GLU A 74 -5.50 4.81 -10.86
CA GLU A 74 -5.66 5.57 -9.62
C GLU A 74 -4.33 5.91 -8.97
N ALA A 75 -3.35 5.01 -9.07
CA ALA A 75 -2.04 5.20 -8.46
C ALA A 75 -1.15 6.19 -9.22
N GLU A 76 -1.46 6.48 -10.48
CA GLU A 76 -0.62 7.33 -11.32
C GLU A 76 -0.50 8.77 -10.82
N ILE A 77 -1.47 9.26 -10.06
CA ILE A 77 -1.41 10.63 -9.53
C ILE A 77 -0.37 10.78 -8.41
N PHE A 78 0.04 9.66 -7.80
CA PHE A 78 1.00 9.67 -6.69
C PHE A 78 2.43 9.74 -7.24
N GLY A 79 2.96 10.90 -7.29
CA GLY A 79 4.23 11.24 -7.88
C GLY A 79 4.13 12.63 -8.42
N PRO A 80 3.47 12.85 -9.57
CA PRO A 80 3.35 14.20 -10.12
C PRO A 80 2.41 15.11 -9.33
N GLN A 81 1.30 14.61 -8.81
CA GLN A 81 0.30 15.44 -8.10
C GLN A 81 0.38 15.30 -6.59
N ILE A 82 0.52 14.06 -6.09
CA ILE A 82 0.61 13.77 -4.66
C ILE A 82 1.87 12.95 -4.43
N PRO A 83 3.02 13.58 -4.18
CA PRO A 83 4.25 12.83 -3.90
C PRO A 83 4.19 12.18 -2.52
N LEU A 84 4.54 10.89 -2.45
CA LEU A 84 4.64 10.18 -1.18
C LEU A 84 6.04 10.37 -0.61
N ASP A 85 6.11 10.65 0.70
CA ASP A 85 7.40 10.81 1.39
C ASP A 85 8.05 9.46 1.70
N LEU A 86 7.21 8.43 1.87
CA LEU A 86 7.67 7.08 2.19
C LEU A 86 6.66 6.08 1.64
N MET A 87 7.14 4.97 1.10
CA MET A 87 6.28 3.85 0.69
C MET A 87 6.68 2.62 1.47
N VAL A 88 5.72 2.01 2.16
CA VAL A 88 5.91 0.77 2.91
C VAL A 88 5.13 -0.33 2.21
N VAL A 89 5.79 -1.42 1.85
CA VAL A 89 5.11 -2.59 1.28
C VAL A 89 5.07 -3.68 2.37
N TYR A 90 3.90 -3.89 2.94
CA TYR A 90 3.70 -4.80 4.06
C TYR A 90 2.27 -5.37 4.04
N PRO A 91 2.09 -6.66 3.88
CA PRO A 91 3.11 -7.67 3.57
C PRO A 91 3.60 -7.56 2.13
N CYS A 92 4.86 -7.91 1.90
CA CYS A 92 5.45 -7.91 0.56
C CYS A 92 5.57 -9.35 0.07
N SER A 93 4.81 -9.72 -0.95
CA SER A 93 4.88 -11.05 -1.53
C SER A 93 6.15 -11.20 -2.38
N ALA A 94 6.60 -12.44 -2.56
CA ALA A 94 7.75 -12.73 -3.42
C ALA A 94 7.50 -12.26 -4.86
N ASN A 95 6.27 -12.40 -5.34
CA ASN A 95 5.89 -11.95 -6.68
C ASN A 95 6.04 -10.43 -6.82
N THR A 96 5.57 -9.68 -5.82
CA THR A 96 5.70 -8.22 -5.81
C THR A 96 7.17 -7.81 -5.78
N LEU A 97 7.98 -8.46 -4.95
CA LEU A 97 9.40 -8.17 -4.88
C LEU A 97 10.07 -8.40 -6.24
N ALA A 98 9.74 -9.50 -6.91
CA ALA A 98 10.28 -9.79 -8.24
C ALA A 98 9.88 -8.73 -9.25
N LYS A 99 8.61 -8.29 -9.23
CA LYS A 99 8.14 -7.22 -10.12
C LYS A 99 8.89 -5.93 -9.89
N MET A 100 9.10 -5.54 -8.63
CA MET A 100 9.85 -4.32 -8.30
C MET A 100 11.28 -4.41 -8.81
N ALA A 101 11.92 -5.57 -8.65
CA ALA A 101 13.29 -5.77 -9.12
C ALA A 101 13.41 -5.66 -10.64
N HIS A 102 12.37 -6.03 -11.37
CA HIS A 102 12.35 -5.99 -12.84
C HIS A 102 11.69 -4.72 -13.40
N GLY A 103 11.27 -3.80 -12.54
CA GLY A 103 10.64 -2.56 -12.98
C GLY A 103 9.24 -2.71 -13.54
N ILE A 104 8.55 -3.79 -13.21
CA ILE A 104 7.17 -4.04 -13.65
C ILE A 104 6.20 -3.29 -12.76
N ASN A 105 5.31 -2.50 -13.37
CA ASN A 105 4.36 -1.64 -12.63
C ASN A 105 2.92 -1.86 -13.10
N ASP A 106 2.46 -3.09 -12.99
CA ASP A 106 1.16 -3.54 -13.51
C ASP A 106 0.03 -3.54 -12.50
N ASN A 107 0.24 -3.04 -11.29
CA ASN A 107 -0.81 -2.87 -10.29
C ASN A 107 -0.57 -1.62 -9.45
N ALA A 108 -1.53 -1.30 -8.55
CA ALA A 108 -1.46 -0.07 -7.77
C ALA A 108 -0.21 -0.02 -6.88
N VAL A 109 0.15 -1.15 -6.24
CA VAL A 109 1.31 -1.21 -5.35
C VAL A 109 2.61 -0.96 -6.10
N THR A 110 2.83 -1.68 -7.19
CA THR A 110 4.06 -1.54 -7.97
C THR A 110 4.16 -0.16 -8.63
N MET A 111 3.04 0.41 -9.05
CA MET A 111 3.01 1.77 -9.58
C MET A 111 3.40 2.80 -8.52
N ALA A 112 2.86 2.67 -7.30
CA ALA A 112 3.20 3.58 -6.19
C ALA A 112 4.68 3.47 -5.83
N VAL A 113 5.23 2.25 -5.83
CA VAL A 113 6.66 2.03 -5.58
C VAL A 113 7.50 2.74 -6.65
N LYS A 114 7.15 2.55 -7.91
CA LYS A 114 7.87 3.19 -9.02
C LYS A 114 7.86 4.71 -8.89
N SER A 115 6.70 5.30 -8.61
CA SER A 115 6.57 6.76 -8.48
C SER A 115 7.38 7.29 -7.30
N THR A 116 7.40 6.57 -6.17
CA THR A 116 8.15 6.96 -4.99
C THR A 116 9.66 6.93 -5.27
N LEU A 117 10.14 5.88 -5.92
CA LEU A 117 11.55 5.78 -6.30
C LEU A 117 11.95 6.85 -7.30
N ARG A 118 11.08 7.16 -8.26
CA ARG A 118 11.35 8.21 -9.26
C ARG A 118 11.55 9.57 -8.60
N ASN A 119 10.84 9.82 -7.49
CA ASN A 119 10.97 11.05 -6.73
C ASN A 119 12.09 10.98 -5.67
N GLN A 120 12.90 9.93 -5.69
CA GLN A 120 14.05 9.73 -4.80
C GLN A 120 13.64 9.61 -3.32
N HIS A 121 12.46 9.10 -3.05
CA HIS A 121 12.00 8.80 -1.69
C HIS A 121 12.20 7.33 -1.37
N ASN A 122 12.14 7.01 -0.07
CA ASN A 122 12.48 5.68 0.42
C ASN A 122 11.34 4.68 0.32
N ILE A 123 11.72 3.42 0.15
CA ILE A 123 10.82 2.27 0.17
C ILE A 123 11.23 1.37 1.34
N VAL A 124 10.26 0.91 2.12
CA VAL A 124 10.46 -0.05 3.21
C VAL A 124 9.67 -1.31 2.88
N LEU A 125 10.32 -2.47 2.97
CA LEU A 125 9.70 -3.76 2.70
C LEU A 125 9.57 -4.55 4.00
N GLY A 126 8.42 -5.17 4.17
CA GLY A 126 8.17 -5.98 5.35
C GLY A 126 7.58 -7.35 5.06
#